data_3ecda89b00c0467a6aeeb4ee45f8b90d
#
_entry.id   3ecda89b00c0467a6aeeb4ee45f8b90d
#
_cell.length_a   1.000
_cell.length_b   1.000
_cell.length_c   1.000
_cell.angle_alpha   90.00
_cell.angle_beta   90.00
_cell.angle_gamma   90.00
#
_symmetry.space_group_name_H-M   'P 1'
#
loop_
_entity.id
_entity.type
_entity.pdbx_description
1 polymer ?
#
loop_
_entity_poly.entity_id
_entity_poly.type
_entity_poly.pdbx_seq_one_letter_code
_entity_poly.pdbx_strand_id
1 'polypeptide(L)'
;AMLFGFIGAIASRSSKSLVRFFGKGYLAMIRGIPDIVFFLFIPIALDQAFEYLRHKILCPEVIEPIRQGNDFVVCTAAKLPLSAASEWVHDLYGFSLALLAFGFVFGAFTGNVLFGAMAAVPKSQLETGEAFGFSPKQVFRRILIPQMWIYALPGLSNLWMILIKATPLLFLLGIEDIVYWARELGGIKTGVYDYPH
;
A
#
# COMPACT_ATOMS: atom_id res chain seq x y z
N ALA A 1 3.75 2.95 -2.77
CA ALA A 1 2.64 3.90 -3.02
C ALA A 1 2.65 4.44 -4.45
N MET A 2 3.73 5.08 -4.91
CA MET A 2 3.80 5.70 -6.26
C MET A 2 3.50 4.73 -7.40
N LEU A 3 4.10 3.54 -7.37
CA LEU A 3 3.87 2.50 -8.38
C LEU A 3 2.38 2.12 -8.48
N PHE A 4 1.77 1.76 -7.34
CA PHE A 4 0.35 1.41 -7.27
C PHE A 4 -0.54 2.58 -7.69
N GLY A 5 -0.22 3.80 -7.26
CA GLY A 5 -0.94 5.01 -7.64
C GLY A 5 -0.92 5.26 -9.14
N PHE A 6 0.25 5.12 -9.77
CA PHE A 6 0.40 5.31 -11.22
C PHE A 6 -0.38 4.26 -12.01
N ILE A 7 -0.29 2.99 -11.61
CA ILE A 7 -1.05 1.90 -12.21
C ILE A 7 -2.57 2.16 -12.07
N GLY A 8 -3.03 2.52 -10.87
CA GLY A 8 -4.44 2.83 -10.61
C GLY A 8 -4.96 4.01 -11.44
N ALA A 9 -4.19 5.10 -11.53
CA ALA A 9 -4.53 6.27 -12.32
C ALA A 9 -4.63 5.96 -13.82
N ILE A 10 -3.66 5.22 -14.38
CA ILE A 10 -3.68 4.79 -15.79
C ILE A 10 -4.82 3.82 -16.05
N ALA A 11 -5.02 2.83 -15.17
CA ALA A 11 -6.10 1.86 -15.30
C ALA A 11 -7.47 2.55 -15.32
N SER A 12 -7.67 3.57 -14.48
CA SER A 12 -8.92 4.35 -14.43
C SER A 12 -9.22 5.11 -15.71
N ARG A 13 -8.20 5.42 -16.52
CA ARG A 13 -8.31 6.10 -17.82
C ARG A 13 -8.33 5.13 -19.02
N SER A 14 -8.21 3.83 -18.76
CA SER A 14 -8.15 2.82 -19.82
C SER A 14 -9.41 2.81 -20.69
N SER A 15 -9.24 2.57 -21.98
CA SER A 15 -10.36 2.34 -22.93
C SER A 15 -11.08 1.02 -22.65
N LYS A 16 -10.39 0.02 -22.10
CA LYS A 16 -10.96 -1.29 -21.75
C LYS A 16 -11.84 -1.18 -20.50
N SER A 17 -13.13 -1.51 -20.64
CA SER A 17 -14.14 -1.34 -19.59
C SER A 17 -13.79 -2.04 -18.28
N LEU A 18 -13.31 -3.28 -18.33
CA LEU A 18 -12.91 -4.04 -17.13
C LEU A 18 -11.74 -3.38 -16.41
N VAL A 19 -10.68 -3.01 -17.14
CA VAL A 19 -9.49 -2.35 -16.55
C VAL A 19 -9.89 -1.04 -15.89
N ARG A 20 -10.73 -0.26 -16.56
CA ARG A 20 -11.26 1.01 -16.04
C ARG A 20 -12.12 0.80 -14.81
N PHE A 21 -12.96 -0.24 -14.78
CA PHE A 21 -13.79 -0.58 -13.62
C PHE A 21 -12.93 -0.88 -12.38
N PHE A 22 -11.94 -1.77 -12.51
CA PHE A 22 -11.03 -2.10 -11.40
C PHE A 22 -10.16 -0.89 -10.99
N GLY A 23 -9.67 -0.10 -11.95
CA GLY A 23 -8.91 1.11 -11.65
C GLY A 23 -9.74 2.12 -10.85
N LYS A 24 -10.97 2.40 -11.27
CA LYS A 24 -11.88 3.29 -10.54
C LYS A 24 -12.28 2.74 -9.19
N GLY A 25 -12.54 1.43 -9.09
CA GLY A 25 -12.84 0.74 -7.83
C GLY A 25 -11.70 0.89 -6.82
N TYR A 26 -10.47 0.64 -7.27
CA TYR A 26 -9.27 0.83 -6.44
C TYR A 26 -9.13 2.27 -5.92
N LEU A 27 -9.29 3.27 -6.79
CA LEU A 27 -9.20 4.67 -6.38
C LEU A 27 -10.38 5.12 -5.50
N ALA A 28 -11.55 4.48 -5.62
CA ALA A 28 -12.71 4.78 -4.81
C ALA A 28 -12.68 4.12 -3.42
N MET A 29 -11.95 3.02 -3.29
CA MET A 29 -11.88 2.19 -2.08
C MET A 29 -11.60 2.99 -0.81
N ILE A 30 -10.68 3.95 -0.87
CA ILE A 30 -10.25 4.76 0.26
C ILE A 30 -11.25 5.85 0.69
N ARG A 31 -12.33 6.07 -0.06
CA ARG A 31 -13.28 7.16 0.23
C ARG A 31 -14.35 6.79 1.24
N GLY A 32 -14.60 5.51 1.45
CA GLY A 32 -15.70 5.02 2.26
C GLY A 32 -15.32 4.27 3.53
N ILE A 33 -14.04 3.94 3.69
CA ILE A 33 -13.55 3.14 4.81
C ILE A 33 -12.36 3.89 5.45
N PRO A 34 -12.31 4.00 6.80
CA PRO A 34 -11.15 4.57 7.47
C PRO A 34 -9.87 3.82 7.12
N ASP A 35 -8.80 4.55 6.83
CA ASP A 35 -7.50 4.02 6.42
C ASP A 35 -6.90 3.04 7.43
N ILE A 36 -7.11 3.28 8.73
CA ILE A 36 -6.67 2.38 9.80
C ILE A 36 -7.21 0.96 9.64
N VAL A 37 -8.46 0.81 9.15
CA VAL A 37 -9.07 -0.51 8.93
C VAL A 37 -8.28 -1.28 7.86
N PHE A 38 -7.88 -0.59 6.79
CA PHE A 38 -7.07 -1.21 5.74
C PHE A 38 -5.67 -1.60 6.23
N PHE A 39 -5.04 -0.76 7.08
CA PHE A 39 -3.72 -1.04 7.62
C PHE A 39 -3.70 -2.27 8.53
N LEU A 40 -4.79 -2.54 9.22
CA LEU A 40 -4.92 -3.74 10.05
C LEU A 40 -5.37 -4.96 9.22
N PHE A 41 -6.35 -4.77 8.34
CA PHE A 41 -6.96 -5.88 7.61
C PHE A 41 -6.06 -6.44 6.50
N ILE A 42 -5.42 -5.57 5.71
CA ILE A 42 -4.66 -6.03 4.52
C ILE A 42 -3.48 -6.94 4.89
N PRO A 43 -2.61 -6.61 5.86
CA PRO A 43 -1.51 -7.51 6.24
C PRO A 43 -2.01 -8.87 6.71
N ILE A 44 -3.02 -8.89 7.58
CA ILE A 44 -3.61 -10.13 8.10
C ILE A 44 -4.24 -10.96 6.99
N ALA A 45 -4.99 -10.31 6.08
CA ALA A 45 -5.62 -10.99 4.96
C ALA A 45 -4.59 -11.56 3.97
N LEU A 46 -3.49 -10.83 3.72
CA LEU A 46 -2.41 -11.31 2.86
C LEU A 46 -1.67 -12.48 3.49
N ASP A 47 -1.34 -12.39 4.77
CA ASP A 47 -0.68 -13.46 5.51
C ASP A 47 -1.49 -14.75 5.45
N GLN A 48 -2.75 -14.69 5.84
CA GLN A 48 -3.66 -15.84 5.80
C GLN A 48 -3.87 -16.37 4.37
N ALA A 49 -3.96 -15.50 3.37
CA ALA A 49 -4.09 -15.92 2.00
C ALA A 49 -2.85 -16.68 1.50
N PHE A 50 -1.66 -16.22 1.86
CA PHE A 50 -0.41 -16.88 1.53
C PHE A 50 -0.28 -18.25 2.23
N GLU A 51 -0.60 -18.32 3.52
CA GLU A 51 -0.59 -19.58 4.29
C GLU A 51 -1.59 -20.58 3.71
N TYR A 52 -2.81 -20.12 3.39
CA TYR A 52 -3.84 -20.97 2.78
C TYR A 52 -3.40 -21.53 1.42
N LEU A 53 -2.85 -20.69 0.55
CA LEU A 53 -2.35 -21.11 -0.77
C LEU A 53 -1.20 -22.13 -0.62
N ARG A 54 -0.26 -21.86 0.28
CA ARG A 54 0.85 -22.76 0.58
C ARG A 54 0.34 -24.10 1.12
N HIS A 55 -0.64 -24.09 2.01
CA HIS A 55 -1.24 -25.32 2.53
C HIS A 55 -1.79 -26.20 1.40
N LYS A 56 -2.55 -25.60 0.47
CA LYS A 56 -3.10 -26.36 -0.69
C LYS A 56 -2.03 -26.91 -1.62
N ILE A 57 -0.88 -26.26 -1.73
CA ILE A 57 0.21 -26.69 -2.60
C ILE A 57 1.10 -27.74 -1.91
N LEU A 58 1.46 -27.54 -0.64
CA LEU A 58 2.44 -28.33 0.08
C LEU A 58 1.83 -29.54 0.82
N CYS A 59 0.57 -29.44 1.21
CA CYS A 59 -0.12 -30.44 2.01
C CYS A 59 -1.47 -30.86 1.41
N PRO A 60 -1.54 -31.27 0.13
CA PRO A 60 -2.81 -31.54 -0.55
C PRO A 60 -3.56 -32.76 0.03
N GLU A 61 -2.86 -33.66 0.70
CA GLU A 61 -3.42 -34.88 1.29
C GLU A 61 -3.84 -34.70 2.76
N VAL A 62 -3.52 -33.58 3.36
CA VAL A 62 -3.91 -33.25 4.74
C VAL A 62 -5.27 -32.54 4.71
N ILE A 63 -6.05 -32.72 5.78
CA ILE A 63 -7.37 -32.11 5.97
C ILE A 63 -7.37 -30.65 5.49
N GLU A 64 -8.40 -30.26 4.74
CA GLU A 64 -8.54 -28.87 4.27
C GLU A 64 -8.36 -27.87 5.41
N PRO A 65 -7.73 -26.71 5.13
CA PRO A 65 -7.50 -25.71 6.17
C PRO A 65 -8.85 -25.27 6.76
N ILE A 66 -9.00 -25.49 8.06
CA ILE A 66 -10.23 -25.19 8.79
C ILE A 66 -10.09 -23.79 9.37
N ARG A 67 -11.10 -22.97 9.17
CA ARG A 67 -11.18 -21.66 9.82
C ARG A 67 -11.47 -21.83 11.30
N GLN A 68 -10.56 -21.41 12.16
CA GLN A 68 -10.71 -21.42 13.61
C GLN A 68 -10.60 -19.98 14.13
N GLY A 69 -11.73 -19.37 14.47
CA GLY A 69 -11.79 -17.97 14.82
C GLY A 69 -11.43 -17.06 13.63
N ASN A 70 -10.40 -16.25 13.77
CA ASN A 70 -9.91 -15.34 12.73
C ASN A 70 -8.78 -15.95 11.87
N ASP A 71 -8.26 -17.12 12.21
CA ASP A 71 -7.13 -17.75 11.54
C ASP A 71 -7.53 -19.03 10.82
N PHE A 72 -6.71 -19.44 9.85
CA PHE A 72 -6.77 -20.77 9.25
C PHE A 72 -5.75 -21.69 9.92
N VAL A 73 -6.21 -22.87 10.34
CA VAL A 73 -5.32 -23.93 10.79
C VAL A 73 -4.69 -24.57 9.56
N VAL A 74 -3.43 -24.28 9.35
CA VAL A 74 -2.63 -24.78 8.22
C VAL A 74 -1.60 -25.80 8.71
N CYS A 75 -1.06 -26.63 7.80
CA CYS A 75 0.03 -27.54 8.14
C CYS A 75 1.31 -26.75 8.49
N THR A 76 2.19 -27.32 9.31
CA THR A 76 3.42 -26.68 9.78
C THR A 76 4.35 -26.19 8.65
N ALA A 77 4.40 -26.91 7.54
CA ALA A 77 5.17 -26.55 6.36
C ALA A 77 4.60 -25.33 5.60
N ALA A 78 3.31 -25.05 5.78
CA ALA A 78 2.63 -23.93 5.12
C ALA A 78 2.70 -22.63 5.94
N LYS A 79 2.95 -22.72 7.25
CA LYS A 79 2.97 -21.56 8.14
C LYS A 79 4.09 -20.59 7.79
N LEU A 80 3.80 -19.29 7.85
CA LEU A 80 4.76 -18.23 7.56
C LEU A 80 4.92 -17.30 8.77
N PRO A 81 6.13 -16.77 8.99
CA PRO A 81 7.39 -17.30 8.47
C PRO A 81 7.68 -18.69 9.04
N LEU A 82 8.49 -19.50 8.39
CA LEU A 82 8.78 -20.88 8.83
C LEU A 82 9.28 -20.88 10.29
N SER A 83 8.73 -21.76 11.13
CA SER A 83 9.03 -21.83 12.57
C SER A 83 10.52 -22.03 12.90
N ALA A 84 11.30 -22.58 11.95
CA ALA A 84 12.75 -22.76 12.05
C ALA A 84 13.56 -21.58 11.49
N ALA A 85 12.88 -20.51 11.01
CA ALA A 85 13.57 -19.35 10.47
C ALA A 85 14.18 -18.49 11.59
N SER A 86 15.28 -17.80 11.27
CA SER A 86 15.91 -16.85 12.18
C SER A 86 15.04 -15.60 12.41
N GLU A 87 15.22 -14.95 13.55
CA GLU A 87 14.44 -13.77 13.98
C GLU A 87 14.36 -12.67 12.91
N TRP A 88 15.50 -12.35 12.25
CA TRP A 88 15.52 -11.34 11.20
C TRP A 88 14.62 -11.66 9.98
N VAL A 89 14.33 -12.96 9.74
CA VAL A 89 13.38 -13.37 8.66
C VAL A 89 11.95 -13.06 9.06
N HIS A 90 11.61 -13.23 10.34
CA HIS A 90 10.31 -12.86 10.88
C HIS A 90 10.08 -11.33 10.75
N ASP A 91 11.08 -10.54 11.14
CA ASP A 91 11.03 -9.08 11.03
C ASP A 91 10.91 -8.61 9.59
N LEU A 92 11.71 -9.19 8.69
CA LEU A 92 11.66 -8.87 7.26
C LEU A 92 10.31 -9.24 6.64
N TYR A 93 9.73 -10.35 7.04
CA TYR A 93 8.42 -10.79 6.57
C TYR A 93 7.32 -9.82 7.02
N GLY A 94 7.25 -9.52 8.32
CA GLY A 94 6.30 -8.56 8.88
C GLY A 94 6.43 -7.17 8.26
N PHE A 95 7.66 -6.69 8.12
CA PHE A 95 7.95 -5.42 7.44
C PHE A 95 7.48 -5.42 5.97
N SER A 96 7.69 -6.52 5.25
CA SER A 96 7.26 -6.64 3.85
C SER A 96 5.74 -6.60 3.71
N LEU A 97 4.99 -7.26 4.59
CA LEU A 97 3.53 -7.20 4.62
C LEU A 97 3.02 -5.79 4.89
N ALA A 98 3.62 -5.12 5.87
CA ALA A 98 3.27 -3.73 6.18
C ALA A 98 3.61 -2.79 5.03
N LEU A 99 4.77 -2.94 4.39
CA LEU A 99 5.16 -2.16 3.22
C LEU A 99 4.18 -2.33 2.06
N LEU A 100 3.70 -3.56 1.83
CA LEU A 100 2.68 -3.84 0.82
C LEU A 100 1.34 -3.19 1.17
N ALA A 101 0.88 -3.29 2.42
CA ALA A 101 -0.35 -2.69 2.89
C ALA A 101 -0.32 -1.16 2.76
N PHE A 102 0.72 -0.52 3.30
CA PHE A 102 0.92 0.93 3.16
C PHE A 102 1.07 1.35 1.70
N GLY A 103 1.85 0.60 0.93
CA GLY A 103 2.04 0.84 -0.49
C GLY A 103 0.72 0.79 -1.26
N PHE A 104 -0.14 -0.16 -0.96
CA PHE A 104 -1.44 -0.34 -1.58
C PHE A 104 -2.42 0.77 -1.18
N VAL A 105 -2.57 1.05 0.10
CA VAL A 105 -3.50 2.09 0.60
C VAL A 105 -3.07 3.48 0.15
N PHE A 106 -1.82 3.88 0.43
CA PHE A 106 -1.31 5.17 -0.03
C PHE A 106 -1.15 5.24 -1.56
N GLY A 107 -1.05 4.10 -2.22
CA GLY A 107 -1.14 4.00 -3.67
C GLY A 107 -2.47 4.49 -4.21
N ALA A 108 -3.58 4.14 -3.55
CA ALA A 108 -4.90 4.63 -3.97
C ALA A 108 -5.07 6.14 -3.75
N PHE A 109 -4.56 6.70 -2.64
CA PHE A 109 -4.49 8.16 -2.44
C PHE A 109 -3.66 8.85 -3.52
N THR A 110 -2.44 8.36 -3.75
CA THR A 110 -1.54 8.84 -4.79
C THR A 110 -2.19 8.76 -6.17
N GLY A 111 -2.86 7.67 -6.46
CA GLY A 111 -3.57 7.46 -7.72
C GLY A 111 -4.69 8.48 -7.95
N ASN A 112 -5.43 8.86 -6.91
CA ASN A 112 -6.43 9.93 -7.01
C ASN A 112 -5.79 11.29 -7.35
N VAL A 113 -4.66 11.63 -6.70
CA VAL A 113 -3.90 12.86 -7.01
C VAL A 113 -3.40 12.85 -8.45
N LEU A 114 -2.79 11.74 -8.88
CA LEU A 114 -2.29 11.60 -10.25
C LEU A 114 -3.40 11.62 -11.29
N PHE A 115 -4.53 10.97 -11.02
CA PHE A 115 -5.69 10.98 -11.89
C PHE A 115 -6.24 12.40 -12.06
N GLY A 116 -6.39 13.15 -10.96
CA GLY A 116 -6.80 14.57 -10.99
C GLY A 116 -5.80 15.46 -11.73
N ALA A 117 -4.51 15.27 -11.48
CA ALA A 117 -3.44 16.00 -12.16
C ALA A 117 -3.40 15.75 -13.68
N MET A 118 -3.61 14.50 -14.10
CA MET A 118 -3.76 14.17 -15.54
C MET A 118 -4.98 14.82 -16.17
N ALA A 119 -6.07 14.99 -15.41
CA ALA A 119 -7.28 15.65 -15.90
C ALA A 119 -7.14 17.18 -15.96
N ALA A 120 -6.23 17.75 -15.17
CA ALA A 120 -5.95 19.19 -15.14
C ALA A 120 -5.14 19.68 -16.35
N VAL A 121 -4.41 18.78 -17.04
CA VAL A 121 -3.67 19.15 -18.24
C VAL A 121 -4.65 19.56 -19.34
N PRO A 122 -4.49 20.76 -19.94
CA PRO A 122 -5.38 21.26 -20.99
C PRO A 122 -5.45 20.32 -22.21
N LYS A 123 -6.66 19.96 -22.61
CA LYS A 123 -6.87 19.07 -23.77
C LYS A 123 -6.27 19.64 -25.06
N SER A 124 -6.35 20.95 -25.25
CA SER A 124 -5.78 21.64 -26.42
C SER A 124 -4.30 21.34 -26.63
N GLN A 125 -3.54 21.15 -25.54
CA GLN A 125 -2.12 20.82 -25.67
C GLN A 125 -1.91 19.37 -26.15
N LEU A 126 -2.81 18.46 -25.77
CA LEU A 126 -2.77 17.08 -26.24
C LEU A 126 -3.16 17.00 -27.72
N GLU A 127 -4.21 17.72 -28.09
CA GLU A 127 -4.69 17.83 -29.47
C GLU A 127 -3.64 18.50 -30.39
N THR A 128 -2.93 19.52 -29.89
CA THR A 128 -1.79 20.11 -30.60
C THR A 128 -0.72 19.08 -30.89
N GLY A 129 -0.36 18.24 -29.91
CA GLY A 129 0.60 17.16 -30.13
C GLY A 129 0.15 16.17 -31.21
N GLU A 130 -1.12 15.82 -31.23
CA GLU A 130 -1.71 14.97 -32.26
C GLU A 130 -1.68 15.64 -33.63
N ALA A 131 -1.98 16.94 -33.72
CA ALA A 131 -1.91 17.73 -34.93
C ALA A 131 -0.49 17.80 -35.53
N PHE A 132 0.54 17.76 -34.68
CA PHE A 132 1.95 17.66 -35.08
C PHE A 132 2.38 16.20 -35.40
N GLY A 133 1.44 15.25 -35.49
CA GLY A 133 1.71 13.88 -35.89
C GLY A 133 2.27 13.00 -34.78
N PHE A 134 2.17 13.40 -33.49
CA PHE A 134 2.56 12.53 -32.40
C PHE A 134 1.55 11.41 -32.26
N SER A 135 2.06 10.18 -32.10
CA SER A 135 1.22 9.04 -31.74
C SER A 135 0.64 9.22 -30.32
N PRO A 136 -0.48 8.58 -29.98
CA PRO A 136 -1.07 8.67 -28.63
C PRO A 136 -0.08 8.34 -27.49
N LYS A 137 0.84 7.41 -27.72
CA LYS A 137 1.90 7.06 -26.77
C LYS A 137 2.93 8.19 -26.61
N GLN A 138 3.24 8.90 -27.69
CA GLN A 138 4.14 10.06 -27.64
C GLN A 138 3.48 11.24 -26.95
N VAL A 139 2.21 11.54 -27.25
CA VAL A 139 1.42 12.56 -26.55
C VAL A 139 1.38 12.27 -25.06
N PHE A 140 1.06 11.03 -24.68
CA PHE A 140 1.04 10.62 -23.28
C PHE A 140 2.39 10.83 -22.59
N ARG A 141 3.49 10.36 -23.20
CA ARG A 141 4.82 10.34 -22.55
C ARG A 141 5.54 11.69 -22.61
N ARG A 142 5.38 12.46 -23.72
CA ARG A 142 6.13 13.70 -23.94
C ARG A 142 5.37 14.96 -23.56
N ILE A 143 4.03 14.91 -23.53
CA ILE A 143 3.20 16.07 -23.22
C ILE A 143 2.46 15.89 -21.90
N LEU A 144 1.65 14.83 -21.78
CA LEU A 144 0.79 14.64 -20.62
C LEU A 144 1.61 14.40 -19.32
N ILE A 145 2.52 13.44 -19.32
CA ILE A 145 3.27 13.07 -18.12
C ILE A 145 4.12 14.21 -17.56
N PRO A 146 4.94 14.94 -18.35
CA PRO A 146 5.72 16.04 -17.82
C PRO A 146 4.87 17.16 -17.20
N GLN A 147 3.77 17.51 -17.85
CA GLN A 147 2.88 18.56 -17.36
C GLN A 147 2.07 18.12 -16.15
N MET A 148 1.59 16.87 -16.14
CA MET A 148 0.89 16.30 -14.99
C MET A 148 1.68 16.48 -13.69
N TRP A 149 3.00 16.32 -13.72
CA TRP A 149 3.83 16.46 -12.52
C TRP A 149 3.69 17.83 -11.85
N ILE A 150 3.56 18.90 -12.63
CA ILE A 150 3.39 20.26 -12.10
C ILE A 150 2.09 20.34 -11.28
N TYR A 151 1.01 19.74 -11.77
CA TYR A 151 -0.28 19.69 -11.09
C TYR A 151 -0.32 18.67 -9.95
N ALA A 152 0.49 17.61 -10.01
CA ALA A 152 0.51 16.56 -9.01
C ALA A 152 1.32 16.93 -7.77
N LEU A 153 2.41 17.68 -7.91
CA LEU A 153 3.37 17.96 -6.84
C LEU A 153 2.73 18.50 -5.55
N PRO A 154 1.83 19.49 -5.57
CA PRO A 154 1.21 19.98 -4.33
C PRO A 154 0.43 18.91 -3.59
N GLY A 155 -0.36 18.09 -4.32
CA GLY A 155 -1.12 17.00 -3.76
C GLY A 155 -0.23 15.87 -3.21
N LEU A 156 0.84 15.53 -3.93
CA LEU A 156 1.82 14.54 -3.48
C LEU A 156 2.58 14.99 -2.24
N SER A 157 2.94 16.27 -2.16
CA SER A 157 3.56 16.84 -0.97
C SER A 157 2.66 16.76 0.26
N ASN A 158 1.36 17.02 0.10
CA ASN A 158 0.40 16.84 1.18
C ASN A 158 0.27 15.37 1.60
N LEU A 159 0.22 14.45 0.64
CA LEU A 159 0.20 13.00 0.92
C LEU A 159 1.46 12.54 1.64
N TRP A 160 2.62 13.10 1.30
CA TRP A 160 3.87 12.82 2.00
C TRP A 160 3.78 13.19 3.48
N MET A 161 3.24 14.37 3.79
CA MET A 161 3.01 14.81 5.17
C MET A 161 2.04 13.88 5.93
N ILE A 162 0.98 13.41 5.26
CA ILE A 162 0.03 12.46 5.84
C ILE A 162 0.72 11.10 6.09
N LEU A 163 1.52 10.63 5.14
CA LEU A 163 2.26 9.37 5.26
C LEU A 163 3.20 9.38 6.47
N ILE A 164 3.98 10.44 6.66
CA ILE A 164 4.87 10.57 7.82
C ILE A 164 4.08 10.51 9.14
N LYS A 165 2.91 11.14 9.20
CA LYS A 165 2.04 11.11 10.38
C LYS A 165 1.37 9.75 10.60
N ALA A 166 1.23 8.93 9.56
CA ALA A 166 0.64 7.61 9.62
C ALA A 166 1.65 6.51 9.98
N THR A 167 2.97 6.74 9.87
CA THR A 167 3.97 5.72 10.19
C THR A 167 3.89 5.16 11.62
N PRO A 168 3.49 5.91 12.67
CA PRO A 168 3.28 5.33 13.99
C PRO A 168 2.23 4.21 14.05
N LEU A 169 1.33 4.12 13.05
CA LEU A 169 0.37 3.01 12.97
C LEU A 169 1.04 1.67 12.66
N LEU A 170 2.29 1.66 12.19
CA LEU A 170 3.09 0.45 11.98
C LEU A 170 3.32 -0.33 13.28
N PHE A 171 3.31 0.36 14.43
CA PHE A 171 3.36 -0.28 15.75
C PHE A 171 2.23 -1.31 15.93
N LEU A 172 1.04 -1.06 15.39
CA LEU A 172 -0.10 -2.00 15.44
C LEU A 172 0.18 -3.30 14.68
N LEU A 173 1.16 -3.31 13.80
CA LEU A 173 1.63 -4.46 13.04
C LEU A 173 2.91 -5.08 13.65
N GLY A 174 3.30 -4.66 14.85
CA GLY A 174 4.50 -5.13 15.51
C GLY A 174 5.80 -4.57 14.94
N ILE A 175 5.75 -3.49 14.15
CA ILE A 175 6.94 -2.86 13.57
C ILE A 175 7.36 -1.69 14.45
N GLU A 176 8.56 -1.79 14.99
CA GLU A 176 9.17 -0.76 15.81
C GLU A 176 9.68 0.38 14.94
N ASP A 177 8.93 1.48 14.93
CA ASP A 177 9.32 2.71 14.23
C ASP A 177 10.10 3.67 15.16
N ILE A 178 10.53 4.79 14.62
CA ILE A 178 11.27 5.82 15.37
C ILE A 178 10.46 6.40 16.54
N VAL A 179 9.13 6.44 16.41
CA VAL A 179 8.22 6.96 17.45
C VAL A 179 8.09 5.94 18.59
N TYR A 180 8.06 4.64 18.25
CA TYR A 180 8.09 3.57 19.24
C TYR A 180 9.35 3.68 20.10
N TRP A 181 10.53 3.72 19.49
CA TRP A 181 11.80 3.84 20.21
C TRP A 181 11.93 5.14 20.99
N ALA A 182 11.41 6.26 20.48
CA ALA A 182 11.39 7.52 21.20
C ALA A 182 10.54 7.44 22.49
N ARG A 183 9.41 6.73 22.43
CA ARG A 183 8.55 6.50 23.61
C ARG A 183 9.19 5.54 24.61
N GLU A 184 9.77 4.46 24.10
CA GLU A 184 10.43 3.45 24.95
C GLU A 184 11.59 4.09 25.73
N LEU A 185 12.49 4.78 25.04
CA LEU A 185 13.60 5.49 25.66
C LEU A 185 13.14 6.61 26.59
N GLY A 186 12.06 7.32 26.26
CA GLY A 186 11.45 8.32 27.13
C GLY A 186 10.83 7.72 28.39
N GLY A 187 10.16 6.55 28.26
CA GLY A 187 9.56 5.82 29.38
C GLY A 187 10.60 5.28 30.36
N ILE A 188 11.70 4.72 29.85
CA ILE A 188 12.80 4.22 30.69
C ILE A 188 13.38 5.34 31.58
N LYS A 189 13.53 6.56 31.03
CA LYS A 189 14.03 7.69 31.82
C LYS A 189 13.11 8.10 32.95
N THR A 190 11.80 8.01 32.77
CA THR A 190 10.83 8.32 33.85
C THR A 190 10.72 7.23 34.92
N GLY A 191 11.07 5.98 34.57
CA GLY A 191 11.09 4.86 35.53
C GLY A 191 12.37 4.69 36.33
N VAL A 192 13.50 5.20 35.81
CA VAL A 192 14.83 5.06 36.47
C VAL A 192 15.14 6.24 37.42
N TYR A 193 14.57 7.40 37.15
CA TYR A 193 14.69 8.55 38.04
C TYR A 193 13.46 8.64 38.93
N ASP A 194 13.48 7.85 40.02
CA ASP A 194 12.67 8.10 41.19
C ASP A 194 13.20 9.41 41.79
N TYR A 195 12.55 10.53 41.50
CA TYR A 195 12.87 11.79 42.18
C TYR A 195 12.38 11.67 43.61
N PRO A 196 13.29 11.69 44.62
CA PRO A 196 12.84 11.80 45.97
C PRO A 196 12.12 13.16 46.10
N HIS A 197 10.88 13.11 46.49
CA HIS A 197 10.04 14.26 46.84
C HIS A 197 10.63 15.06 47.99
#